data_a46209a7bc634a9ff1b33a91b6b2d609
#
_entry.id   a46209a7bc634a9ff1b33a91b6b2d609
#
_cell.length_a   1.000
_cell.length_b   1.000
_cell.length_c   1.000
_cell.angle_alpha   90.00
_cell.angle_beta   90.00
_cell.angle_gamma   90.00
#
_symmetry.space_group_name_H-M   'P 1'
#
loop_
_entity.id
_entity.type
_entity.pdbx_description
1 polymer ?
#
loop_
_entity_poly.entity_id
_entity_poly.type
_entity_poly.pdbx_seq_one_letter_code
_entity_poly.pdbx_strand_id
1 'polypeptide(L)'
;MSTIHKIINGDSRQINLLDENSVHLIITSPPYWQLKDYGSENQIGYNESYESYVNNLNLVWNECYRILKPGCRICINIGDQFARSVYYGRYKVIPIRSEIIRFCETIGFDYMGAIIWQKVTTTNTTGGASIMGSFPYPRNGILKIDYEFILLFKKTGIAPKPAKEQKENSILSKEEWNKYFTGHWNFSGVKQNGHLAMFPEELPSRLIKMFSFTGDTVFDPFLGSGTTSLASRNLDRNSAGYEIN
;
A
#
# COMPACT_ATOMS: atom_id res chain seq x y z
N MET A 1 -13.26 -17.35 14.90
CA MET A 1 -13.36 -16.33 15.99
C MET A 1 -14.23 -15.19 15.53
N SER A 2 -14.96 -14.50 16.45
CA SER A 2 -15.63 -13.25 16.08
C SER A 2 -14.60 -12.16 15.97
N THR A 3 -14.53 -11.50 14.81
CA THR A 3 -13.61 -10.39 14.51
C THR A 3 -14.35 -9.07 14.46
N ILE A 4 -13.66 -7.97 14.76
CA ILE A 4 -14.21 -6.61 14.78
C ILE A 4 -13.62 -5.83 13.61
N HIS A 5 -14.49 -5.19 12.83
CA HIS A 5 -14.10 -4.38 11.68
C HIS A 5 -14.68 -2.97 11.80
N LYS A 6 -13.79 -1.97 11.86
CA LYS A 6 -14.16 -0.56 12.01
C LYS A 6 -13.86 0.20 10.72
N ILE A 7 -14.88 0.82 10.16
CA ILE A 7 -14.76 1.76 9.03
C ILE A 7 -15.00 3.15 9.61
N ILE A 8 -14.03 4.04 9.42
CA ILE A 8 -14.05 5.39 10.01
C ILE A 8 -14.05 6.39 8.86
N ASN A 9 -15.12 7.17 8.76
CA ASN A 9 -15.11 8.32 7.86
C ASN A 9 -14.25 9.42 8.49
N GLY A 10 -13.13 9.75 7.83
CA GLY A 10 -12.18 10.72 8.38
C GLY A 10 -10.90 10.85 7.57
N ASP A 11 -10.11 11.85 7.94
CA ASP A 11 -8.83 12.16 7.31
C ASP A 11 -7.69 11.43 8.02
N SER A 12 -6.95 10.62 7.26
CA SER A 12 -5.83 9.81 7.77
C SER A 12 -4.61 10.63 8.21
N ARG A 13 -4.58 11.91 7.89
CA ARG A 13 -3.57 12.84 8.44
C ARG A 13 -3.74 13.08 9.94
N GLN A 14 -4.91 12.67 10.52
CA GLN A 14 -5.27 12.80 11.93
C GLN A 14 -6.03 11.55 12.39
N ILE A 15 -5.32 10.52 12.83
CA ILE A 15 -5.92 9.25 13.27
C ILE A 15 -6.27 9.32 14.77
N ASN A 16 -7.35 10.03 15.10
CA ASN A 16 -7.72 10.32 16.50
C ASN A 16 -8.45 9.17 17.23
N LEU A 17 -8.98 8.19 16.48
CA LEU A 17 -9.79 7.10 17.04
C LEU A 17 -9.00 5.81 17.30
N LEU A 18 -7.69 5.85 17.11
CA LEU A 18 -6.79 4.73 17.40
C LEU A 18 -5.67 5.19 18.34
N ASP A 19 -5.50 4.42 19.40
CA ASP A 19 -4.46 4.67 20.40
C ASP A 19 -3.06 4.38 19.84
N GLU A 20 -2.04 4.94 20.48
CA GLU A 20 -0.66 4.59 20.21
C GLU A 20 -0.41 3.09 20.40
N ASN A 21 0.39 2.51 19.53
CA ASN A 21 0.79 1.10 19.62
C ASN A 21 -0.42 0.13 19.73
N SER A 22 -1.52 0.43 19.02
CA SER A 22 -2.75 -0.39 19.02
C SER A 22 -2.84 -1.38 17.85
N VAL A 23 -2.12 -1.12 16.75
CA VAL A 23 -2.20 -1.85 15.47
C VAL A 23 -1.01 -2.80 15.28
N HIS A 24 -1.25 -3.98 14.72
CA HIS A 24 -0.22 -5.01 14.52
C HIS A 24 0.34 -5.04 13.10
N LEU A 25 -0.44 -4.61 12.12
CA LEU A 25 -0.02 -4.57 10.71
C LEU A 25 -0.74 -3.43 10.00
N ILE A 26 -0.01 -2.69 9.17
CA ILE A 26 -0.58 -1.69 8.28
C ILE A 26 -0.37 -2.15 6.84
N ILE A 27 -1.43 -2.15 6.04
CA ILE A 27 -1.38 -2.46 4.60
C ILE A 27 -2.15 -1.36 3.89
N THR A 28 -1.53 -0.70 2.91
CA THR A 28 -2.17 0.41 2.23
C THR A 28 -1.61 0.68 0.84
N SER A 29 -2.38 1.40 0.04
CA SER A 29 -1.94 2.01 -1.21
C SER A 29 -2.40 3.47 -1.21
N PRO A 30 -1.48 4.43 -1.05
CA PRO A 30 -1.85 5.84 -1.01
C PRO A 30 -2.35 6.33 -2.37
N PRO A 31 -3.15 7.41 -2.41
CA PRO A 31 -3.55 8.03 -3.66
C PRO A 31 -2.32 8.53 -4.42
N TYR A 32 -2.37 8.44 -5.76
CA TYR A 32 -1.32 8.94 -6.63
C TYR A 32 -1.48 10.44 -6.88
N TRP A 33 -0.37 11.14 -7.05
CA TRP A 33 -0.37 12.56 -7.33
C TRP A 33 -1.05 12.87 -8.68
N GLN A 34 -2.08 13.72 -8.65
CA GLN A 34 -2.85 14.22 -9.82
C GLN A 34 -3.35 13.14 -10.80
N LEU A 35 -3.40 11.90 -10.36
CA LEU A 35 -3.88 10.82 -11.22
C LEU A 35 -5.40 10.71 -11.20
N LYS A 36 -6.03 11.02 -10.07
CA LYS A 36 -7.43 10.69 -9.86
C LYS A 36 -8.14 11.65 -8.92
N ASP A 37 -9.33 12.06 -9.34
CA ASP A 37 -10.29 12.74 -8.49
C ASP A 37 -11.16 11.70 -7.77
N TYR A 38 -11.13 11.71 -6.44
CA TYR A 38 -11.98 10.87 -5.59
C TYR A 38 -13.23 11.63 -5.10
N GLY A 39 -13.43 12.88 -5.55
CA GLY A 39 -14.64 13.66 -5.27
C GLY A 39 -14.66 14.37 -3.90
N SER A 40 -13.54 14.42 -3.20
CA SER A 40 -13.41 15.15 -1.93
C SER A 40 -12.44 16.32 -2.06
N GLU A 41 -12.82 17.50 -1.60
CA GLU A 41 -11.95 18.69 -1.61
C GLU A 41 -10.69 18.49 -0.75
N ASN A 42 -10.77 17.66 0.28
CA ASN A 42 -9.67 17.37 1.21
C ASN A 42 -8.82 16.16 0.81
N GLN A 43 -9.08 15.56 -0.35
CA GLN A 43 -8.30 14.41 -0.82
C GLN A 43 -6.83 14.77 -1.02
N ILE A 44 -5.94 13.85 -0.67
CA ILE A 44 -4.51 14.01 -0.92
C ILE A 44 -4.22 13.79 -2.40
N GLY A 45 -3.46 14.69 -3.02
CA GLY A 45 -2.78 14.52 -4.30
C GLY A 45 -3.49 15.09 -5.54
N TYR A 46 -4.78 15.40 -5.54
CA TYR A 46 -5.46 15.76 -6.79
C TYR A 46 -5.17 17.19 -7.25
N ASN A 47 -5.41 18.20 -6.45
CA ASN A 47 -5.22 19.61 -6.79
C ASN A 47 -4.04 20.25 -6.04
N GLU A 48 -2.99 19.49 -5.80
CA GLU A 48 -1.85 19.91 -4.99
C GLU A 48 -0.56 20.02 -5.82
N SER A 49 0.38 20.82 -5.34
CA SER A 49 1.77 20.72 -5.79
C SER A 49 2.35 19.36 -5.38
N TYR A 50 3.40 18.92 -6.06
CA TYR A 50 4.08 17.68 -5.67
C TYR A 50 4.63 17.73 -4.25
N GLU A 51 5.16 18.87 -3.85
CA GLU A 51 5.66 19.09 -2.49
C GLU A 51 4.55 18.98 -1.43
N SER A 52 3.39 19.62 -1.67
CA SER A 52 2.23 19.52 -0.78
C SER A 52 1.72 18.09 -0.67
N TYR A 53 1.66 17.36 -1.78
CA TYR A 53 1.30 15.96 -1.82
C TYR A 53 2.22 15.10 -0.97
N VAL A 54 3.53 15.24 -1.12
CA VAL A 54 4.53 14.50 -0.32
C VAL A 54 4.38 14.85 1.16
N ASN A 55 4.23 16.13 1.50
CA ASN A 55 4.06 16.58 2.88
C ASN A 55 2.77 16.02 3.51
N ASN A 56 1.67 15.99 2.78
CA ASN A 56 0.42 15.39 3.25
C ASN A 56 0.54 13.88 3.48
N LEU A 57 1.23 13.15 2.60
CA LEU A 57 1.53 11.73 2.85
C LEU A 57 2.42 11.54 4.08
N ASN A 58 3.39 12.43 4.30
CA ASN A 58 4.26 12.37 5.48
C ASN A 58 3.51 12.50 6.80
N LEU A 59 2.43 13.29 6.84
CA LEU A 59 1.53 13.35 8.01
C LEU A 59 0.87 11.98 8.27
N VAL A 60 0.42 11.31 7.21
CA VAL A 60 -0.16 9.96 7.34
C VAL A 60 0.87 8.94 7.84
N TRP A 61 2.11 9.01 7.33
CA TRP A 61 3.17 8.09 7.80
C TRP A 61 3.55 8.31 9.26
N ASN A 62 3.53 9.55 9.75
CA ASN A 62 3.70 9.86 11.17
C ASN A 62 2.62 9.21 12.04
N GLU A 63 1.34 9.33 11.62
CA GLU A 63 0.23 8.68 12.33
C GLU A 63 0.34 7.15 12.28
N CYS A 64 0.70 6.59 11.12
CA CYS A 64 0.96 5.16 10.99
C CYS A 64 2.07 4.69 11.94
N TYR A 65 3.15 5.47 12.07
CA TYR A 65 4.21 5.17 13.03
C TYR A 65 3.70 5.20 14.48
N ARG A 66 2.90 6.21 14.84
CA ARG A 66 2.34 6.36 16.18
C ARG A 66 1.49 5.14 16.58
N ILE A 67 0.54 4.74 15.74
CA ILE A 67 -0.42 3.68 16.06
C ILE A 67 0.13 2.26 15.91
N LEU A 68 1.17 2.06 15.11
CA LEU A 68 1.77 0.73 14.90
C LEU A 68 2.55 0.29 16.13
N LYS A 69 2.37 -0.97 16.55
CA LYS A 69 3.13 -1.57 17.65
C LYS A 69 4.61 -1.71 17.31
N PRO A 70 5.52 -1.53 18.29
CA PRO A 70 6.94 -1.82 18.11
C PRO A 70 7.17 -3.24 17.57
N GLY A 71 8.15 -3.40 16.69
CA GLY A 71 8.47 -4.68 16.05
C GLY A 71 7.51 -5.14 14.96
N CYS A 72 6.40 -4.44 14.76
CA CYS A 72 5.39 -4.72 13.73
C CYS A 72 5.69 -3.99 12.41
N ARG A 73 4.90 -4.26 11.37
CA ARG A 73 5.20 -3.84 10.00
C ARG A 73 4.16 -2.93 9.38
N ILE A 74 4.63 -2.07 8.48
CA ILE A 74 3.80 -1.38 7.50
C ILE A 74 4.23 -1.80 6.10
N CYS A 75 3.25 -2.11 5.24
CA CYS A 75 3.40 -2.52 3.85
C CYS A 75 2.68 -1.51 2.96
N ILE A 76 3.43 -0.81 2.11
CA ILE A 76 2.90 0.27 1.27
C ILE A 76 3.02 -0.13 -0.20
N ASN A 77 1.88 -0.34 -0.86
CA ASN A 77 1.85 -0.59 -2.30
C ASN A 77 1.86 0.73 -3.07
N ILE A 78 2.88 0.95 -3.88
CA ILE A 78 3.07 2.16 -4.67
C ILE A 78 3.86 1.88 -5.94
N GLY A 79 3.48 2.48 -7.06
CA GLY A 79 4.26 2.49 -8.29
C GLY A 79 4.98 3.81 -8.52
N ASP A 80 5.98 3.79 -9.39
CA ASP A 80 6.49 5.01 -9.99
C ASP A 80 5.44 5.54 -10.98
N GLN A 81 5.32 6.85 -11.11
CA GLN A 81 4.28 7.50 -11.88
C GLN A 81 4.84 8.29 -13.06
N PHE A 82 4.23 8.16 -14.24
CA PHE A 82 4.51 9.06 -15.36
C PHE A 82 4.04 10.48 -15.02
N ALA A 83 4.96 11.43 -15.09
CA ALA A 83 4.62 12.82 -14.93
C ALA A 83 3.78 13.31 -16.12
N ARG A 84 2.73 14.08 -15.84
CA ARG A 84 1.95 14.72 -16.90
C ARG A 84 2.80 15.78 -17.58
N SER A 85 2.85 15.75 -18.91
CA SER A 85 3.67 16.67 -19.72
C SER A 85 3.34 18.15 -19.48
N VAL A 86 2.10 18.45 -19.07
CA VAL A 86 1.67 19.82 -18.75
C VAL A 86 2.48 20.46 -17.61
N TYR A 87 3.03 19.65 -16.68
CA TYR A 87 3.83 20.15 -15.55
C TYR A 87 5.32 20.26 -15.84
N TYR A 88 5.84 19.38 -16.71
CA TYR A 88 7.29 19.28 -16.93
C TYR A 88 7.73 19.58 -18.36
N GLY A 89 6.79 19.74 -19.28
CA GLY A 89 7.10 19.96 -20.71
C GLY A 89 7.88 18.84 -21.39
N ARG A 90 8.08 17.71 -20.69
CA ARG A 90 8.85 16.55 -21.18
C ARG A 90 8.38 15.26 -20.50
N TYR A 91 8.75 14.13 -21.11
CA TYR A 91 8.63 12.83 -20.46
C TYR A 91 9.50 12.73 -19.20
N LYS A 92 8.89 12.34 -18.10
CA LYS A 92 9.56 12.11 -16.82
C LYS A 92 8.79 11.08 -16.03
N VAL A 93 9.51 10.26 -15.25
CA VAL A 93 8.94 9.39 -14.22
C VAL A 93 9.21 10.00 -12.85
N ILE A 94 8.21 10.00 -12.00
CA ILE A 94 8.29 10.47 -10.61
C ILE A 94 8.46 9.26 -9.70
N PRO A 95 9.58 9.11 -8.99
CA PRO A 95 9.83 7.98 -8.10
C PRO A 95 9.24 8.24 -6.71
N ILE A 96 7.90 8.25 -6.59
CA ILE A 96 7.17 8.54 -5.34
C ILE A 96 7.66 7.64 -4.21
N ARG A 97 7.96 6.39 -4.49
CA ARG A 97 8.48 5.43 -3.51
C ARG A 97 9.74 5.90 -2.79
N SER A 98 10.59 6.67 -3.48
CA SER A 98 11.86 7.14 -2.90
C SER A 98 11.61 8.19 -1.81
N GLU A 99 10.60 9.04 -1.97
CA GLU A 99 10.19 10.00 -0.94
C GLU A 99 9.61 9.27 0.28
N ILE A 100 8.77 8.25 0.04
CA ILE A 100 8.19 7.43 1.12
C ILE A 100 9.29 6.72 1.90
N ILE A 101 10.26 6.07 1.22
CA ILE A 101 11.37 5.37 1.88
C ILE A 101 12.16 6.33 2.74
N ARG A 102 12.59 7.44 2.16
CA ARG A 102 13.40 8.45 2.87
C ARG A 102 12.69 8.96 4.13
N PHE A 103 11.40 9.31 4.00
CA PHE A 103 10.66 9.86 5.13
C PHE A 103 10.40 8.81 6.21
N CYS A 104 9.96 7.61 5.84
CA CYS A 104 9.71 6.53 6.80
C CYS A 104 10.96 6.18 7.61
N GLU A 105 12.15 6.12 7.00
CA GLU A 105 13.41 5.93 7.73
C GLU A 105 13.71 7.10 8.66
N THR A 106 13.44 8.34 8.25
CA THR A 106 13.65 9.53 9.07
C THR A 106 12.82 9.52 10.37
N ILE A 107 11.61 8.97 10.34
CA ILE A 107 10.73 8.91 11.50
C ILE A 107 10.93 7.65 12.37
N GLY A 108 11.85 6.75 12.00
CA GLY A 108 12.27 5.61 12.82
C GLY A 108 11.79 4.23 12.37
N PHE A 109 11.28 4.10 11.15
CA PHE A 109 11.10 2.79 10.54
C PHE A 109 12.42 2.25 9.98
N ASP A 110 12.64 0.94 10.06
CA ASP A 110 13.66 0.24 9.28
C ASP A 110 13.07 -0.18 7.93
N TYR A 111 13.70 0.21 6.83
CA TYR A 111 13.34 -0.28 5.50
C TYR A 111 13.79 -1.74 5.33
N MET A 112 12.87 -2.64 5.05
CA MET A 112 13.11 -4.09 4.98
C MET A 112 13.13 -4.62 3.54
N GLY A 113 13.19 -3.74 2.55
CA GLY A 113 13.15 -4.08 1.13
C GLY A 113 11.77 -3.90 0.51
N ALA A 114 11.64 -4.32 -0.74
CA ALA A 114 10.38 -4.27 -1.48
C ALA A 114 10.11 -5.58 -2.21
N ILE A 115 8.83 -5.90 -2.36
CA ILE A 115 8.37 -6.92 -3.30
C ILE A 115 7.96 -6.19 -4.58
N ILE A 116 8.44 -6.65 -5.72
CA ILE A 116 8.01 -6.17 -7.03
C ILE A 116 6.77 -6.97 -7.42
N TRP A 117 5.63 -6.28 -7.47
CA TRP A 117 4.40 -6.89 -7.95
C TRP A 117 4.25 -6.60 -9.44
N GLN A 118 4.54 -7.59 -10.27
CA GLN A 118 4.29 -7.53 -11.70
C GLN A 118 2.80 -7.79 -11.96
N LYS A 119 2.11 -6.76 -12.45
CA LYS A 119 0.70 -6.87 -12.82
C LYS A 119 0.58 -7.63 -14.12
N VAL A 120 0.24 -8.90 -14.06
CA VAL A 120 -0.10 -9.69 -15.24
C VAL A 120 -1.44 -9.19 -15.76
N THR A 121 -1.42 -8.23 -16.67
CA THR A 121 -2.64 -7.68 -17.27
C THR A 121 -2.69 -7.97 -18.77
N THR A 122 -3.86 -8.34 -19.24
CA THR A 122 -4.17 -8.40 -20.69
C THR A 122 -4.51 -7.01 -21.25
N THR A 123 -4.64 -6.00 -20.40
CA THR A 123 -4.95 -4.61 -20.74
C THR A 123 -3.69 -3.74 -20.67
N ASN A 124 -3.58 -2.81 -21.61
CA ASN A 124 -2.47 -1.86 -21.65
C ASN A 124 -2.46 -0.96 -20.41
N THR A 125 -1.46 -1.11 -19.56
CA THR A 125 -1.31 -0.34 -18.31
C THR A 125 -0.79 1.07 -18.52
N THR A 126 -0.43 1.43 -19.75
CA THR A 126 0.18 2.70 -20.15
C THR A 126 -0.75 3.53 -21.05
N GLY A 127 -2.00 3.74 -20.62
CA GLY A 127 -2.94 4.57 -21.38
C GLY A 127 -3.34 4.03 -22.76
N GLY A 128 -3.25 2.72 -22.96
CA GLY A 128 -3.62 2.05 -24.23
C GLY A 128 -2.46 1.85 -25.22
N ALA A 129 -1.30 2.41 -24.98
CA ALA A 129 -0.15 2.23 -25.87
C ALA A 129 0.57 0.89 -25.59
N SER A 130 0.66 0.04 -26.61
CA SER A 130 1.46 -1.19 -26.55
C SER A 130 2.96 -0.93 -26.77
N ILE A 131 3.29 0.14 -27.45
CA ILE A 131 4.65 0.58 -27.78
C ILE A 131 4.74 2.06 -27.42
N MET A 132 5.79 2.44 -26.69
CA MET A 132 6.01 3.82 -26.25
C MET A 132 7.36 4.32 -26.74
N GLY A 133 7.42 5.63 -27.03
CA GLY A 133 8.63 6.28 -27.53
C GLY A 133 8.73 6.26 -29.05
N SER A 134 9.96 6.23 -29.56
CA SER A 134 10.30 6.43 -30.97
C SER A 134 10.46 5.13 -31.77
N PHE A 135 9.67 4.11 -31.49
CA PHE A 135 9.74 2.87 -32.27
C PHE A 135 9.72 3.15 -33.80
N PRO A 136 10.56 2.51 -34.61
CA PRO A 136 11.51 1.43 -34.29
C PRO A 136 12.91 1.96 -33.84
N TYR A 137 13.11 3.23 -33.64
CA TYR A 137 14.41 3.82 -33.29
C TYR A 137 14.66 3.77 -31.77
N PRO A 138 15.76 3.13 -31.29
CA PRO A 138 15.86 2.73 -29.88
C PRO A 138 16.17 3.88 -28.92
N ARG A 139 16.85 4.96 -29.36
CA ARG A 139 17.37 6.00 -28.43
C ARG A 139 16.31 6.62 -27.53
N ASN A 140 15.10 6.84 -28.02
CA ASN A 140 13.98 7.45 -27.30
C ASN A 140 12.88 6.44 -26.95
N GLY A 141 13.24 5.17 -26.84
CA GLY A 141 12.34 4.15 -26.31
C GLY A 141 11.95 4.47 -24.87
N ILE A 142 10.69 4.21 -24.52
CA ILE A 142 10.14 4.47 -23.18
C ILE A 142 9.83 3.14 -22.52
N LEU A 143 10.33 2.96 -21.30
CA LEU A 143 10.08 1.77 -20.49
C LEU A 143 8.62 1.69 -20.09
N LYS A 144 7.98 0.55 -20.33
CA LYS A 144 6.65 0.25 -19.82
C LYS A 144 6.74 -0.03 -18.33
N ILE A 145 5.92 0.68 -17.52
CA ILE A 145 5.80 0.43 -16.09
C ILE A 145 4.60 -0.51 -15.91
N ASP A 146 4.86 -1.82 -15.85
CA ASP A 146 3.87 -2.88 -15.67
C ASP A 146 3.96 -3.53 -14.28
N TYR A 147 4.60 -2.86 -13.34
CA TYR A 147 4.83 -3.31 -11.98
C TYR A 147 4.60 -2.19 -10.95
N GLU A 148 4.37 -2.59 -9.74
CA GLU A 148 4.37 -1.74 -8.55
C GLU A 148 5.31 -2.32 -7.49
N PHE A 149 5.59 -1.53 -6.46
CA PHE A 149 6.41 -1.95 -5.32
C PHE A 149 5.54 -2.09 -4.09
N ILE A 150 5.71 -3.16 -3.35
CA ILE A 150 5.18 -3.29 -2.00
C ILE A 150 6.36 -3.02 -1.07
N LEU A 151 6.46 -1.79 -0.58
CA LEU A 151 7.51 -1.36 0.33
C LEU A 151 7.26 -1.94 1.71
N LEU A 152 8.25 -2.61 2.27
CA LEU A 152 8.16 -3.25 3.58
C LEU A 152 8.98 -2.44 4.59
N PHE A 153 8.34 -2.02 5.68
CA PHE A 153 9.02 -1.35 6.79
C PHE A 153 8.69 -2.05 8.10
N LYS A 154 9.58 -1.89 9.08
CA LYS A 154 9.41 -2.40 10.43
C LYS A 154 9.60 -1.26 11.43
N LYS A 155 8.65 -1.06 12.35
CA LYS A 155 8.86 -0.18 13.49
C LYS A 155 9.88 -0.80 14.44
N THR A 156 10.87 -0.04 14.82
CA THR A 156 11.90 -0.51 15.77
C THR A 156 11.29 -0.97 17.09
N GLY A 157 11.92 -1.92 17.76
CA GLY A 157 11.46 -2.47 19.03
C GLY A 157 11.04 -3.93 18.98
N ILE A 158 10.46 -4.41 20.09
CA ILE A 158 10.11 -5.81 20.31
C ILE A 158 8.62 -6.01 20.00
N ALA A 159 8.34 -6.92 19.06
CA ALA A 159 6.95 -7.26 18.71
C ALA A 159 6.21 -7.94 19.88
N PRO A 160 4.89 -7.75 20.00
CA PRO A 160 4.07 -8.47 20.95
C PRO A 160 4.20 -9.99 20.76
N LYS A 161 4.25 -10.74 21.85
CA LYS A 161 4.27 -12.20 21.79
C LYS A 161 2.84 -12.72 21.60
N PRO A 162 2.55 -13.42 20.50
CA PRO A 162 1.23 -14.03 20.32
C PRO A 162 1.02 -15.18 21.30
N ALA A 163 -0.24 -15.46 21.64
CA ALA A 163 -0.61 -16.65 22.37
C ALA A 163 -0.30 -17.93 21.55
N LYS A 164 -0.21 -19.09 22.24
CA LYS A 164 0.09 -20.37 21.58
C LYS A 164 -0.94 -20.70 20.49
N GLU A 165 -2.21 -20.54 20.78
CA GLU A 165 -3.32 -20.78 19.84
C GLU A 165 -3.23 -19.85 18.61
N GLN A 166 -2.92 -18.57 18.80
CA GLN A 166 -2.74 -17.64 17.69
C GLN A 166 -1.61 -18.08 16.76
N LYS A 167 -0.50 -18.58 17.31
CA LYS A 167 0.60 -19.13 16.52
C LYS A 167 0.18 -20.35 15.72
N GLU A 168 -0.50 -21.30 16.36
CA GLU A 168 -0.96 -22.52 15.73
C GLU A 168 -1.94 -22.25 14.59
N ASN A 169 -2.87 -21.31 14.80
CA ASN A 169 -3.87 -20.91 13.80
C ASN A 169 -3.28 -20.03 12.66
N SER A 170 -2.04 -19.63 12.77
CA SER A 170 -1.38 -18.75 11.78
C SER A 170 -0.18 -19.41 11.09
N ILE A 171 -0.04 -20.72 11.20
CA ILE A 171 1.05 -21.46 10.56
C ILE A 171 0.90 -21.38 9.05
N LEU A 172 1.97 -20.98 8.37
CA LEU A 172 2.07 -21.06 6.92
C LEU A 172 2.60 -22.43 6.49
N SER A 173 2.05 -22.99 5.41
CA SER A 173 2.65 -24.14 4.75
C SER A 173 4.01 -23.76 4.15
N LYS A 174 4.86 -24.75 3.89
CA LYS A 174 6.15 -24.52 3.20
C LYS A 174 5.95 -23.91 1.81
N GLU A 175 4.88 -24.27 1.11
CA GLU A 175 4.51 -23.74 -0.20
C GLU A 175 4.11 -22.28 -0.10
N GLU A 176 3.25 -21.92 0.86
CA GLU A 176 2.88 -20.53 1.12
C GLU A 176 4.10 -19.69 1.49
N TRP A 177 4.96 -20.20 2.36
CA TRP A 177 6.20 -19.51 2.74
C TRP A 177 7.07 -19.20 1.52
N ASN A 178 7.36 -20.23 0.72
CA ASN A 178 8.17 -20.06 -0.50
C ASN A 178 7.50 -19.14 -1.54
N LYS A 179 6.17 -19.15 -1.63
CA LYS A 179 5.41 -18.31 -2.56
C LYS A 179 5.35 -16.85 -2.12
N TYR A 180 5.24 -16.59 -0.79
CA TYR A 180 5.01 -15.24 -0.29
C TYR A 180 6.29 -14.48 0.00
N PHE A 181 7.30 -15.14 0.60
CA PHE A 181 8.58 -14.50 0.96
C PHE A 181 9.56 -14.49 -0.22
N THR A 182 9.10 -14.02 -1.38
CA THR A 182 9.92 -13.82 -2.58
C THR A 182 9.93 -12.34 -2.97
N GLY A 183 11.00 -11.92 -3.66
CA GLY A 183 11.13 -10.53 -4.13
C GLY A 183 10.23 -10.17 -5.32
N HIS A 184 9.52 -11.14 -5.93
CA HIS A 184 8.67 -10.91 -7.10
C HIS A 184 7.35 -11.65 -6.94
N TRP A 185 6.26 -10.93 -7.14
CA TRP A 185 4.92 -11.50 -7.21
C TRP A 185 4.32 -11.29 -8.60
N ASN A 186 3.77 -12.35 -9.17
CA ASN A 186 3.13 -12.35 -10.48
C ASN A 186 1.68 -12.80 -10.33
N PHE A 187 0.75 -11.84 -10.27
CA PHE A 187 -0.69 -12.12 -10.32
C PHE A 187 -1.43 -10.90 -10.87
N SER A 188 -2.62 -11.15 -11.40
CA SER A 188 -3.41 -10.13 -12.08
C SER A 188 -3.92 -9.06 -11.11
N GLY A 189 -3.92 -7.81 -11.55
CA GLY A 189 -4.69 -6.73 -10.94
C GLY A 189 -6.20 -6.96 -11.11
N VAL A 190 -7.01 -6.14 -10.44
CA VAL A 190 -8.47 -6.15 -10.59
C VAL A 190 -8.87 -5.39 -11.85
N LYS A 191 -9.81 -5.94 -12.64
CA LYS A 191 -10.49 -5.16 -13.69
C LYS A 191 -11.30 -4.06 -13.03
N GLN A 192 -11.06 -2.81 -13.45
CA GLN A 192 -11.77 -1.64 -12.91
C GLN A 192 -13.23 -1.62 -13.44
N ASN A 193 -14.13 -2.26 -12.71
CA ASN A 193 -15.57 -2.16 -12.95
C ASN A 193 -16.17 -1.14 -11.99
N GLY A 194 -16.02 0.16 -12.30
CA GLY A 194 -16.67 1.25 -11.54
C GLY A 194 -16.04 1.66 -10.22
N HIS A 195 -15.20 0.86 -9.59
CA HIS A 195 -14.41 1.23 -8.39
C HIS A 195 -12.98 1.52 -8.76
N LEU A 196 -12.51 2.65 -8.29
CA LEU A 196 -11.28 3.29 -8.70
C LEU A 196 -10.08 2.76 -7.87
N ALA A 197 -9.02 2.23 -8.56
CA ALA A 197 -7.69 1.92 -8.00
C ALA A 197 -7.64 0.90 -6.84
N MET A 198 -8.33 -0.22 -6.97
CA MET A 198 -8.24 -1.32 -6.00
C MET A 198 -7.08 -2.26 -6.34
N PHE A 199 -6.38 -2.74 -5.32
CA PHE A 199 -5.57 -3.95 -5.46
C PHE A 199 -6.44 -5.20 -5.23
N PRO A 200 -6.09 -6.36 -5.81
CA PRO A 200 -6.82 -7.60 -5.58
C PRO A 200 -6.68 -8.09 -4.15
N GLU A 201 -7.68 -8.79 -3.63
CA GLU A 201 -7.67 -9.37 -2.28
C GLU A 201 -6.46 -10.29 -2.01
N GLU A 202 -5.89 -10.89 -3.05
CA GLU A 202 -4.67 -11.70 -2.97
C GLU A 202 -3.49 -10.93 -2.37
N LEU A 203 -3.36 -9.61 -2.66
CA LEU A 203 -2.27 -8.80 -2.14
C LEU A 203 -2.32 -8.65 -0.61
N PRO A 204 -3.40 -8.09 0.00
CA PRO A 204 -3.47 -7.98 1.45
C PRO A 204 -3.55 -9.35 2.12
N SER A 205 -4.15 -10.37 1.50
CA SER A 205 -4.20 -11.71 2.07
C SER A 205 -2.82 -12.32 2.29
N ARG A 206 -1.91 -12.17 1.33
CA ARG A 206 -0.52 -12.61 1.49
C ARG A 206 0.18 -11.85 2.62
N LEU A 207 0.09 -10.53 2.61
CA LEU A 207 0.76 -9.68 3.62
C LEU A 207 0.22 -9.94 5.04
N ILE A 208 -1.09 -10.17 5.20
CA ILE A 208 -1.72 -10.53 6.47
C ILE A 208 -1.17 -11.86 6.98
N LYS A 209 -1.10 -12.87 6.12
CA LYS A 209 -0.52 -14.17 6.48
C LYS A 209 0.97 -14.08 6.82
N MET A 210 1.72 -13.25 6.11
CA MET A 210 3.17 -13.08 6.32
C MET A 210 3.51 -12.36 7.63
N PHE A 211 2.68 -11.41 8.08
CA PHE A 211 3.11 -10.44 9.08
C PHE A 211 2.14 -10.24 10.25
N SER A 212 1.08 -11.08 10.38
CA SER A 212 0.15 -11.02 11.50
C SER A 212 -0.30 -12.39 11.96
N PHE A 213 -0.78 -12.46 13.20
CA PHE A 213 -1.42 -13.63 13.77
C PHE A 213 -2.94 -13.47 13.83
N THR A 214 -3.69 -14.57 13.96
CA THR A 214 -5.14 -14.54 14.18
C THR A 214 -5.48 -13.67 15.39
N GLY A 215 -6.52 -12.84 15.27
CA GLY A 215 -6.91 -11.88 16.31
C GLY A 215 -6.11 -10.56 16.32
N ASP A 216 -5.01 -10.46 15.58
CA ASP A 216 -4.29 -9.21 15.40
C ASP A 216 -5.15 -8.15 14.68
N THR A 217 -4.84 -6.87 14.89
CA THR A 217 -5.52 -5.75 14.22
C THR A 217 -4.71 -5.28 13.02
N VAL A 218 -5.34 -5.33 11.84
CA VAL A 218 -4.81 -4.78 10.57
C VAL A 218 -5.43 -3.42 10.33
N PHE A 219 -4.63 -2.47 9.83
CA PHE A 219 -5.08 -1.11 9.57
C PHE A 219 -4.79 -0.67 8.13
N ASP A 220 -5.72 0.09 7.55
CA ASP A 220 -5.54 0.74 6.25
C ASP A 220 -5.94 2.22 6.34
N PRO A 221 -4.98 3.18 6.26
CA PRO A 221 -5.29 4.60 6.26
C PRO A 221 -6.00 5.12 5.00
N PHE A 222 -6.01 4.34 3.92
CA PHE A 222 -6.66 4.66 2.65
C PHE A 222 -7.57 3.50 2.23
N LEU A 223 -8.60 3.23 3.05
CA LEU A 223 -9.39 2.00 3.00
C LEU A 223 -10.07 1.75 1.64
N GLY A 224 -10.50 2.80 0.95
CA GLY A 224 -11.20 2.71 -0.31
C GLY A 224 -12.40 1.76 -0.24
N SER A 225 -12.43 0.75 -1.11
CA SER A 225 -13.51 -0.26 -1.15
C SER A 225 -13.48 -1.27 0.00
N GLY A 226 -12.51 -1.21 0.91
CA GLY A 226 -12.43 -2.12 2.06
C GLY A 226 -11.77 -3.48 1.78
N THR A 227 -10.98 -3.60 0.71
CA THR A 227 -10.31 -4.87 0.35
C THR A 227 -9.43 -5.40 1.47
N THR A 228 -8.69 -4.51 2.16
CA THR A 228 -7.86 -4.89 3.33
C THR A 228 -8.71 -5.41 4.48
N SER A 229 -9.86 -4.80 4.75
CA SER A 229 -10.78 -5.26 5.81
C SER A 229 -11.43 -6.59 5.45
N LEU A 230 -11.81 -6.80 4.19
CA LEU A 230 -12.36 -8.06 3.71
C LEU A 230 -11.35 -9.20 3.88
N ALA A 231 -10.11 -9.00 3.43
CA ALA A 231 -9.03 -9.99 3.59
C ALA A 231 -8.75 -10.28 5.08
N SER A 232 -8.77 -9.26 5.93
CA SER A 232 -8.59 -9.41 7.38
C SER A 232 -9.68 -10.29 7.99
N ARG A 233 -10.94 -10.04 7.63
CA ARG A 233 -12.08 -10.86 8.08
C ARG A 233 -11.96 -12.32 7.65
N ASN A 234 -11.63 -12.54 6.39
CA ASN A 234 -11.52 -13.87 5.81
C ASN A 234 -10.35 -14.69 6.42
N LEU A 235 -9.44 -14.01 7.11
CA LEU A 235 -8.26 -14.61 7.75
C LEU A 235 -8.30 -14.53 9.30
N ASP A 236 -9.46 -14.25 9.90
CA ASP A 236 -9.63 -14.14 11.36
C ASP A 236 -8.76 -13.05 12.03
N ARG A 237 -8.57 -11.91 11.36
CA ARG A 237 -7.95 -10.71 11.93
C ARG A 237 -9.00 -9.63 12.13
N ASN A 238 -8.80 -8.80 13.15
CA ASN A 238 -9.55 -7.56 13.30
C ASN A 238 -9.06 -6.54 12.26
N SER A 239 -9.89 -5.58 11.91
CA SER A 239 -9.45 -4.48 11.05
C SER A 239 -10.01 -3.13 11.48
N ALA A 240 -9.26 -2.08 11.15
CA ALA A 240 -9.73 -0.70 11.14
C ALA A 240 -9.25 -0.01 9.86
N GLY A 241 -9.98 0.98 9.39
CA GLY A 241 -9.55 1.77 8.24
C GLY A 241 -10.23 3.11 8.19
N TYR A 242 -9.53 4.07 7.62
CA TYR A 242 -10.01 5.41 7.36
C TYR A 242 -10.35 5.57 5.88
N GLU A 243 -11.47 6.27 5.62
CA GLU A 243 -11.86 6.68 4.28
C GLU A 243 -12.46 8.08 4.35
N ILE A 244 -12.09 8.94 3.41
CA ILE A 244 -12.52 10.35 3.42
C ILE A 244 -13.90 10.55 2.78
N ASN A 245 -14.38 9.56 1.99
CA ASN A 245 -15.67 9.58 1.29
C ASN A 245 -16.63 8.52 1.82
#